data_2760cb4564c1e99ecc519214d20039f9
#
_entry.id   2760cb4564c1e99ecc519214d20039f9
#
_cell.length_a   1.000
_cell.length_b   1.000
_cell.length_c   1.000
_cell.angle_alpha   90.00
_cell.angle_beta   90.00
_cell.angle_gamma   90.00
#
_symmetry.space_group_name_H-M   'P 1'
#
loop_
_entity.id
_entity.type
_entity.pdbx_description
1 polymer ?
#
loop_
_entity_poly.entity_id
_entity_poly.type
_entity_poly.pdbx_seq_one_letter_code
_entity_poly.pdbx_strand_id
1 'polypeptide(L)'
;MKLNLKDYVQRIQLISSEQADQTIKELDQTDWKDFDYKGSENICVQDNPSLPYQVTEADFPNLSDTVSKAVDNYINNFLKDLPWFSYWNGKTRFFWIKYPAGSDGMGVHADHVRNIFDGTRRGIPTLTVLGALNDNYEGGELEFWEDEQIKLKAGEALIFPSNFLYPHQVLPITKGNRYSFAVWIW
;
A
#
# COMPACT_ATOMS: atom_id res chain seq x y z
N MET A 1 15.54 25.11 -1.18
CA MET A 1 15.71 23.64 -1.03
C MET A 1 15.20 23.00 -2.33
N LYS A 2 15.99 22.19 -3.01
CA LYS A 2 15.53 21.44 -4.19
C LYS A 2 15.02 20.10 -3.70
N LEU A 3 13.70 19.93 -3.69
CA LEU A 3 13.06 18.67 -3.28
C LEU A 3 13.16 17.66 -4.43
N ASN A 4 13.62 16.45 -4.14
CA ASN A 4 13.54 15.32 -5.05
C ASN A 4 12.44 14.37 -4.53
N LEU A 5 11.41 14.12 -5.33
CA LEU A 5 10.27 13.30 -4.94
C LEU A 5 10.68 11.86 -4.54
N LYS A 6 11.68 11.31 -5.21
CA LYS A 6 12.17 9.94 -4.91
C LYS A 6 12.73 9.80 -3.49
N ASP A 7 13.24 10.89 -2.90
CA ASP A 7 13.80 10.88 -1.55
C ASP A 7 12.74 10.63 -0.47
N TYR A 8 11.45 10.80 -0.80
CA TYR A 8 10.33 10.58 0.11
C TYR A 8 9.67 9.20 -0.06
N VAL A 9 10.11 8.37 -0.99
CA VAL A 9 9.70 6.97 -1.10
C VAL A 9 10.74 6.13 -0.37
N GLN A 10 10.40 5.68 0.85
CA GLN A 10 11.35 5.00 1.72
C GLN A 10 11.00 3.53 1.86
N ARG A 11 11.99 2.66 1.59
CA ARG A 11 11.91 1.22 1.82
C ARG A 11 12.41 0.89 3.22
N ILE A 12 11.65 0.08 3.92
CA ILE A 12 11.98 -0.38 5.27
C ILE A 12 11.73 -1.89 5.40
N GLN A 13 12.49 -2.56 6.28
CA GLN A 13 12.12 -3.88 6.78
C GLN A 13 11.12 -3.68 7.92
N LEU A 14 9.87 -4.04 7.71
CA LEU A 14 8.80 -3.84 8.68
C LEU A 14 8.67 -5.01 9.66
N ILE A 15 8.68 -6.24 9.12
CA ILE A 15 8.61 -7.50 9.86
C ILE A 15 9.57 -8.52 9.23
N SER A 16 9.87 -9.60 9.94
CA SER A 16 10.68 -10.69 9.38
C SER A 16 9.91 -11.49 8.31
N SER A 17 10.62 -12.22 7.47
CA SER A 17 10.01 -13.13 6.49
C SER A 17 9.15 -14.21 7.15
N GLU A 18 9.55 -14.72 8.30
CA GLU A 18 8.80 -15.72 9.06
C GLU A 18 7.48 -15.14 9.60
N GLN A 19 7.50 -13.87 10.06
CA GLN A 19 6.28 -13.17 10.48
C GLN A 19 5.35 -12.91 9.28
N ALA A 20 5.91 -12.56 8.13
CA ALA A 20 5.14 -12.37 6.89
C ALA A 20 4.48 -13.70 6.44
N ASP A 21 5.23 -14.81 6.43
CA ASP A 21 4.69 -16.14 6.13
C ASP A 21 3.59 -16.56 7.10
N GLN A 22 3.75 -16.27 8.39
CA GLN A 22 2.72 -16.57 9.39
C GLN A 22 1.46 -15.73 9.14
N THR A 23 1.62 -14.44 8.80
CA THR A 23 0.52 -13.56 8.45
C THR A 23 -0.27 -14.09 7.24
N ILE A 24 0.42 -14.58 6.20
CA ILE A 24 -0.24 -15.19 5.03
C ILE A 24 -1.07 -16.41 5.45
N LYS A 25 -0.52 -17.30 6.29
CA LYS A 25 -1.24 -18.49 6.76
C LYS A 25 -2.52 -18.14 7.52
N GLU A 26 -2.50 -17.06 8.30
CA GLU A 26 -3.67 -16.56 9.01
C GLU A 26 -4.67 -15.89 8.05
N LEU A 27 -4.20 -15.11 7.09
CA LEU A 27 -5.03 -14.49 6.07
C LEU A 27 -5.71 -15.51 5.15
N ASP A 28 -5.05 -16.62 4.82
CA ASP A 28 -5.63 -17.69 3.99
C ASP A 28 -6.74 -18.47 4.72
N GLN A 29 -6.96 -18.24 6.03
CA GLN A 29 -8.13 -18.74 6.77
C GLN A 29 -9.31 -17.74 6.73
N THR A 30 -9.12 -16.55 6.18
CA THR A 30 -10.18 -15.53 6.06
C THR A 30 -10.92 -15.68 4.73
N ASP A 31 -12.05 -14.97 4.61
CA ASP A 31 -12.87 -14.95 3.39
C ASP A 31 -12.32 -13.87 2.43
N TRP A 32 -11.59 -14.30 1.41
CA TRP A 32 -11.12 -13.44 0.34
C TRP A 32 -12.24 -13.14 -0.65
N LYS A 33 -12.45 -11.85 -0.95
CA LYS A 33 -13.48 -11.38 -1.88
C LYS A 33 -12.85 -10.67 -3.06
N ASP A 34 -13.37 -10.92 -4.24
CA ASP A 34 -12.97 -10.17 -5.42
C ASP A 34 -13.30 -8.69 -5.20
N PHE A 35 -12.33 -7.83 -5.47
CA PHE A 35 -12.53 -6.39 -5.34
C PHE A 35 -13.24 -5.85 -6.57
N ASP A 36 -14.45 -5.33 -6.39
CA ASP A 36 -15.26 -4.74 -7.47
C ASP A 36 -15.18 -3.22 -7.42
N TYR A 37 -14.58 -2.63 -8.46
CA TYR A 37 -14.49 -1.17 -8.61
C TYR A 37 -15.79 -0.50 -9.07
N LYS A 38 -16.85 -1.23 -9.35
CA LYS A 38 -18.11 -0.71 -9.92
C LYS A 38 -18.84 0.34 -9.08
N GLY A 39 -18.37 0.66 -7.89
CA GLY A 39 -18.97 1.67 -7.01
C GLY A 39 -18.27 3.03 -6.98
N SER A 40 -17.15 3.23 -7.65
CA SER A 40 -16.39 4.50 -7.58
C SER A 40 -16.37 5.22 -8.93
N GLU A 41 -17.33 6.11 -9.15
CA GLU A 41 -17.46 6.92 -10.38
C GLU A 41 -16.28 7.87 -10.65
N ASN A 42 -15.18 7.84 -9.89
CA ASN A 42 -14.14 8.87 -9.90
C ASN A 42 -12.70 8.38 -9.80
N ILE A 43 -12.42 7.12 -10.01
CA ILE A 43 -11.05 6.63 -10.05
C ILE A 43 -10.62 6.54 -11.51
N CYS A 44 -9.54 7.23 -11.85
CA CYS A 44 -8.80 7.00 -13.10
C CYS A 44 -8.12 5.62 -13.01
N VAL A 45 -8.90 4.56 -12.95
CA VAL A 45 -8.40 3.21 -13.06
C VAL A 45 -8.73 2.77 -14.47
N GLN A 46 -7.69 2.43 -15.20
CA GLN A 46 -7.85 1.77 -16.49
C GLN A 46 -8.72 0.53 -16.29
N ASP A 47 -9.78 0.51 -17.08
CA ASP A 47 -10.65 -0.60 -17.49
C ASP A 47 -10.54 -1.93 -16.73
N ASN A 48 -11.67 -2.36 -16.18
CA ASN A 48 -12.02 -3.74 -15.77
C ASN A 48 -10.86 -4.74 -15.91
N PRO A 49 -10.10 -5.03 -14.84
CA PRO A 49 -9.07 -6.05 -14.93
C PRO A 49 -9.71 -7.38 -15.36
N SER A 50 -9.09 -8.07 -16.29
CA SER A 50 -9.55 -9.38 -16.77
C SER A 50 -9.55 -10.42 -15.65
N LEU A 51 -8.69 -10.21 -14.63
CA LEU A 51 -8.64 -10.98 -13.40
C LEU A 51 -8.48 -10.02 -12.20
N PRO A 52 -9.55 -9.78 -11.41
CA PRO A 52 -9.52 -8.87 -10.30
C PRO A 52 -8.57 -9.37 -9.20
N TYR A 53 -8.03 -8.44 -8.41
CA TYR A 53 -7.38 -8.81 -7.17
C TYR A 53 -8.44 -9.05 -6.07
N GLN A 54 -8.04 -9.79 -5.05
CA GLN A 54 -8.88 -10.15 -3.93
C GLN A 54 -8.50 -9.34 -2.69
N VAL A 55 -9.49 -9.05 -1.85
CA VAL A 55 -9.30 -8.35 -0.59
C VAL A 55 -9.92 -9.12 0.56
N THR A 56 -9.36 -8.93 1.75
CA THR A 56 -9.94 -9.41 3.00
C THR A 56 -9.67 -8.42 4.12
N GLU A 57 -10.41 -8.57 5.22
CA GLU A 57 -10.24 -7.80 6.44
C GLU A 57 -9.79 -8.73 7.57
N ALA A 58 -8.71 -8.36 8.24
CA ALA A 58 -8.22 -9.03 9.43
C ALA A 58 -7.44 -8.03 10.29
N ASP A 59 -7.52 -8.18 11.58
CA ASP A 59 -6.83 -7.31 12.53
C ASP A 59 -5.57 -8.01 13.05
N PHE A 60 -4.42 -7.34 12.90
CA PHE A 60 -3.12 -7.75 13.42
C PHE A 60 -2.57 -6.65 14.35
N PRO A 61 -2.92 -6.63 15.64
CA PRO A 61 -2.56 -5.53 16.56
C PRO A 61 -1.06 -5.28 16.62
N ASN A 62 -0.23 -6.33 16.76
CA ASN A 62 1.22 -6.21 16.82
C ASN A 62 1.81 -5.58 15.54
N LEU A 63 1.29 -5.96 14.37
CA LEU A 63 1.71 -5.38 13.11
C LEU A 63 1.23 -3.93 12.99
N SER A 64 0.03 -3.64 13.48
CA SER A 64 -0.51 -2.28 13.54
C SER A 64 0.38 -1.35 14.36
N ASP A 65 0.89 -1.79 15.51
CA ASP A 65 1.84 -1.04 16.34
C ASP A 65 3.19 -0.87 15.63
N THR A 66 3.65 -1.90 14.93
CA THR A 66 4.89 -1.84 14.15
C THR A 66 4.78 -0.81 13.01
N VAL A 67 3.66 -0.77 12.30
CA VAL A 67 3.37 0.27 11.28
C VAL A 67 3.39 1.66 11.93
N SER A 68 2.75 1.86 13.08
CA SER A 68 2.74 3.16 13.77
C SER A 68 4.16 3.65 14.08
N LYS A 69 5.00 2.78 14.65
CA LYS A 69 6.41 3.10 14.94
C LYS A 69 7.22 3.42 13.67
N ALA A 70 6.95 2.70 12.59
CA ALA A 70 7.61 2.95 11.30
C ALA A 70 7.22 4.32 10.73
N VAL A 71 5.95 4.71 10.85
CA VAL A 71 5.46 6.04 10.45
C VAL A 71 6.11 7.14 11.28
N ASP A 72 6.19 6.97 12.61
CA ASP A 72 6.89 7.91 13.50
C ASP A 72 8.36 8.10 13.10
N ASN A 73 9.04 7.00 12.82
CA ASN A 73 10.44 7.04 12.36
C ASN A 73 10.57 7.73 11.01
N TYR A 74 9.66 7.47 10.08
CA TYR A 74 9.64 8.13 8.77
C TYR A 74 9.48 9.65 8.94
N ILE A 75 8.50 10.10 9.71
CA ILE A 75 8.25 11.52 9.97
C ILE A 75 9.48 12.17 10.59
N ASN A 76 10.05 11.57 11.63
CA ASN A 76 11.20 12.11 12.35
C ASN A 76 12.47 12.18 11.50
N ASN A 77 12.63 11.32 10.50
CA ASN A 77 13.83 11.30 9.66
C ASN A 77 13.69 12.11 8.37
N PHE A 78 12.51 12.10 7.75
CA PHE A 78 12.32 12.66 6.40
C PHE A 78 11.43 13.91 6.35
N LEU A 79 10.54 14.09 7.34
CA LEU A 79 9.60 15.21 7.34
C LEU A 79 9.88 16.27 8.43
N LYS A 80 10.85 16.03 9.32
CA LYS A 80 11.19 16.93 10.42
C LYS A 80 11.57 18.37 10.00
N ASP A 81 12.15 18.49 8.79
CA ASP A 81 12.59 19.78 8.23
C ASP A 81 11.49 20.47 7.40
N LEU A 82 10.27 19.92 7.38
CA LEU A 82 9.10 20.47 6.74
C LEU A 82 8.18 21.09 7.81
N PRO A 83 8.34 22.37 8.19
CA PRO A 83 7.63 22.97 9.32
C PRO A 83 6.12 23.11 9.13
N TRP A 84 5.63 22.92 7.91
CA TRP A 84 4.20 22.88 7.55
C TRP A 84 3.59 21.48 7.68
N PHE A 85 4.39 20.42 7.87
CA PHE A 85 3.87 19.09 8.10
C PHE A 85 3.48 18.97 9.58
N SER A 86 2.19 18.86 9.84
CA SER A 86 1.70 18.51 11.18
C SER A 86 1.74 16.99 11.36
N TYR A 87 1.93 16.55 12.59
CA TYR A 87 1.97 15.14 12.96
C TYR A 87 0.69 14.40 12.52
N TRP A 88 0.76 13.07 12.34
CA TRP A 88 -0.39 12.26 11.98
C TRP A 88 -1.36 12.04 13.15
N ASN A 89 -2.65 11.82 12.86
CA ASN A 89 -3.72 11.70 13.85
C ASN A 89 -4.39 10.31 13.85
N GLY A 90 -4.17 9.52 12.82
CA GLY A 90 -4.79 8.21 12.70
C GLY A 90 -4.36 7.45 11.45
N LYS A 91 -4.80 6.20 11.39
CA LYS A 91 -4.58 5.33 10.26
C LYS A 91 -5.79 4.43 10.00
N THR A 92 -5.90 3.92 8.78
CA THR A 92 -6.89 2.90 8.45
C THR A 92 -6.54 1.56 9.12
N ARG A 93 -7.48 0.62 9.10
CA ARG A 93 -7.18 -0.81 9.20
C ARG A 93 -6.32 -1.23 8.01
N PHE A 94 -5.72 -2.41 8.11
CA PHE A 94 -5.06 -3.01 6.98
C PHE A 94 -6.06 -3.31 5.87
N PHE A 95 -5.70 -2.89 4.66
CA PHE A 95 -6.34 -3.33 3.43
C PHE A 95 -5.47 -4.45 2.85
N TRP A 96 -5.85 -5.70 3.14
CA TRP A 96 -5.12 -6.87 2.68
C TRP A 96 -5.48 -7.18 1.24
N ILE A 97 -4.47 -7.43 0.42
CA ILE A 97 -4.63 -7.59 -1.02
C ILE A 97 -3.89 -8.84 -1.48
N LYS A 98 -4.60 -9.70 -2.22
CA LYS A 98 -4.05 -10.86 -2.89
C LYS A 98 -4.25 -10.71 -4.39
N TYR A 99 -3.16 -10.66 -5.12
CA TYR A 99 -3.15 -10.68 -6.57
C TYR A 99 -2.85 -12.11 -7.03
N PRO A 100 -3.80 -12.82 -7.65
CA PRO A 100 -3.54 -14.16 -8.19
C PRO A 100 -2.64 -14.10 -9.43
N ALA A 101 -2.03 -15.23 -9.78
CA ALA A 101 -1.29 -15.37 -11.03
C ALA A 101 -2.19 -15.03 -12.23
N GLY A 102 -1.68 -14.22 -13.15
CA GLY A 102 -2.43 -13.70 -14.29
C GLY A 102 -3.23 -12.42 -14.03
N SER A 103 -3.18 -11.89 -12.79
CA SER A 103 -3.80 -10.58 -12.48
C SER A 103 -3.10 -9.47 -13.24
N ASP A 104 -3.89 -8.54 -13.80
CA ASP A 104 -3.39 -7.33 -14.47
C ASP A 104 -2.75 -6.32 -13.50
N GLY A 105 -2.74 -6.64 -12.18
CA GLY A 105 -2.22 -5.76 -11.15
C GLY A 105 -3.22 -4.68 -10.75
N MET A 106 -2.73 -3.47 -10.55
CA MET A 106 -3.55 -2.30 -10.20
C MET A 106 -3.08 -1.11 -11.04
N GLY A 107 -4.00 -0.48 -11.78
CA GLY A 107 -3.69 0.64 -12.65
C GLY A 107 -3.12 1.86 -11.93
N VAL A 108 -2.55 2.79 -12.72
CA VAL A 108 -1.93 4.02 -12.20
C VAL A 108 -2.93 4.85 -11.41
N HIS A 109 -2.58 5.18 -10.18
CA HIS A 109 -3.40 6.02 -9.29
C HIS A 109 -2.52 6.76 -8.27
N ALA A 110 -3.14 7.67 -7.55
CA ALA A 110 -2.62 8.23 -6.31
C ALA A 110 -3.63 7.96 -5.19
N ASP A 111 -3.15 7.67 -3.99
CA ASP A 111 -4.00 7.28 -2.85
C ASP A 111 -4.86 8.42 -2.29
N HIS A 112 -4.50 9.66 -2.61
CA HIS A 112 -5.28 10.84 -2.27
C HIS A 112 -6.52 10.95 -3.15
N VAL A 113 -7.54 10.15 -2.88
CA VAL A 113 -8.79 10.13 -3.63
C VAL A 113 -9.87 10.97 -2.94
N ARG A 114 -10.75 11.60 -3.76
CA ARG A 114 -11.80 12.52 -3.30
C ARG A 114 -12.84 11.89 -2.36
N ASN A 115 -12.96 10.57 -2.32
CA ASN A 115 -14.09 9.86 -1.72
C ASN A 115 -13.74 8.91 -0.55
N ILE A 116 -12.65 9.15 0.17
CA ILE A 116 -12.43 8.48 1.47
C ILE A 116 -13.40 9.01 2.55
N PHE A 117 -14.19 10.02 2.24
CA PHE A 117 -15.25 10.51 3.10
C PHE A 117 -16.51 9.64 2.94
N ASP A 118 -16.68 8.69 3.83
CA ASP A 118 -17.91 7.91 4.00
C ASP A 118 -18.96 8.63 4.89
N GLY A 119 -18.84 9.96 5.03
CA GLY A 119 -19.67 10.77 5.94
C GLY A 119 -19.13 10.86 7.37
N THR A 120 -18.10 10.13 7.71
CA THR A 120 -17.36 10.29 8.97
C THR A 120 -16.14 11.19 8.74
N ARG A 121 -15.72 11.97 9.75
CA ARG A 121 -14.47 12.75 9.69
C ARG A 121 -13.26 11.81 9.73
N ARG A 122 -12.98 11.13 8.64
CA ARG A 122 -11.68 10.53 8.42
C ARG A 122 -10.81 11.54 7.70
N GLY A 123 -9.56 11.66 8.11
CA GLY A 123 -8.63 12.57 7.46
C GLY A 123 -8.38 12.21 6.00
N ILE A 124 -7.88 13.15 5.23
CA ILE A 124 -7.33 12.89 3.90
C ILE A 124 -6.00 12.15 4.11
N PRO A 125 -5.74 11.03 3.43
CA PRO A 125 -4.43 10.37 3.54
C PRO A 125 -3.30 11.32 3.19
N THR A 126 -2.33 11.41 4.08
CA THR A 126 -1.09 12.18 3.90
C THR A 126 0.08 11.29 3.57
N LEU A 127 0.12 10.08 4.17
CA LEU A 127 1.13 9.06 3.89
C LEU A 127 0.44 7.73 3.61
N THR A 128 1.10 6.93 2.77
CA THR A 128 0.74 5.55 2.47
C THR A 128 1.84 4.62 2.95
N VAL A 129 1.46 3.49 3.52
CA VAL A 129 2.33 2.35 3.81
C VAL A 129 1.87 1.18 2.97
N LEU A 130 2.70 0.73 2.02
CA LEU A 130 2.48 -0.47 1.21
C LEU A 130 3.47 -1.55 1.61
N GLY A 131 2.99 -2.71 2.05
CA GLY A 131 3.86 -3.81 2.47
C GLY A 131 3.70 -5.06 1.61
N ALA A 132 4.79 -5.82 1.44
CA ALA A 132 4.80 -7.13 0.81
C ALA A 132 4.92 -8.23 1.87
N LEU A 133 4.06 -9.25 1.79
CA LEU A 133 4.13 -10.41 2.67
C LEU A 133 4.93 -11.55 2.04
N ASN A 134 5.11 -11.57 0.73
CA ASN A 134 5.93 -12.55 0.04
C ASN A 134 6.66 -11.94 -1.16
N ASP A 135 7.60 -12.69 -1.71
CA ASP A 135 8.38 -12.31 -2.90
C ASP A 135 8.59 -13.48 -3.89
N ASN A 136 7.92 -14.62 -3.63
CA ASN A 136 7.97 -15.83 -4.45
C ASN A 136 6.98 -15.81 -5.62
N TYR A 137 6.86 -14.67 -6.30
CA TYR A 137 6.03 -14.44 -7.49
C TYR A 137 6.85 -13.74 -8.58
N GLU A 138 6.37 -13.76 -9.83
CA GLU A 138 6.97 -13.06 -10.96
C GLU A 138 6.05 -11.91 -11.43
N GLY A 139 6.64 -10.78 -11.81
CA GLY A 139 5.91 -9.52 -12.05
C GLY A 139 5.52 -8.83 -10.75
N GLY A 140 4.49 -8.01 -10.78
CA GLY A 140 3.91 -7.38 -9.59
C GLY A 140 4.81 -6.35 -8.91
N GLU A 141 5.78 -5.78 -9.62
CA GLU A 141 6.57 -4.66 -9.15
C GLU A 141 5.65 -3.45 -8.88
N LEU A 142 5.98 -2.66 -7.85
CA LEU A 142 5.42 -1.33 -7.67
C LEU A 142 6.15 -0.38 -8.62
N GLU A 143 5.42 0.32 -9.46
CA GLU A 143 5.98 1.30 -10.39
C GLU A 143 5.50 2.69 -10.03
N PHE A 144 6.43 3.63 -9.87
CA PHE A 144 6.18 5.06 -9.65
C PHE A 144 6.60 5.85 -10.87
N TRP A 145 5.85 6.87 -11.23
CA TRP A 145 6.15 7.83 -12.33
C TRP A 145 6.47 7.17 -13.68
N GLU A 146 5.96 5.94 -13.92
CA GLU A 146 6.19 5.16 -15.16
C GLU A 146 7.65 4.74 -15.43
N ASP A 147 8.60 5.01 -14.51
CA ASP A 147 10.02 4.71 -14.71
C ASP A 147 10.73 4.10 -13.50
N GLU A 148 10.16 4.17 -12.31
CA GLU A 148 10.78 3.66 -11.08
C GLU A 148 10.11 2.38 -10.60
N GLN A 149 10.69 1.24 -10.91
CA GLN A 149 10.15 -0.07 -10.50
C GLN A 149 10.81 -0.56 -9.22
N ILE A 150 9.99 -0.93 -8.25
CA ILE A 150 10.41 -1.41 -6.94
C ILE A 150 9.80 -2.78 -6.69
N LYS A 151 10.64 -3.81 -6.51
CA LYS A 151 10.22 -5.11 -6.00
C LYS A 151 10.56 -5.21 -4.52
N LEU A 152 9.55 -5.39 -3.69
CA LEU A 152 9.71 -5.61 -2.26
C LEU A 152 9.97 -7.09 -1.98
N LYS A 153 10.78 -7.35 -0.95
CA LYS A 153 10.94 -8.68 -0.36
C LYS A 153 9.89 -8.95 0.69
N ALA A 154 9.73 -10.21 1.08
CA ALA A 154 8.85 -10.59 2.17
C ALA A 154 9.16 -9.80 3.46
N GLY A 155 8.12 -9.14 4.00
CA GLY A 155 8.21 -8.31 5.21
C GLY A 155 8.72 -6.89 5.00
N GLU A 156 9.11 -6.50 3.77
CA GLU A 156 9.44 -5.09 3.45
C GLU A 156 8.18 -4.26 3.20
N ALA A 157 8.30 -2.96 3.43
CA ALA A 157 7.28 -1.98 3.11
C ALA A 157 7.88 -0.70 2.52
N LEU A 158 7.07 0.04 1.76
CA LEU A 158 7.32 1.42 1.37
C LEU A 158 6.47 2.37 2.22
N ILE A 159 7.05 3.50 2.60
CA ILE A 159 6.33 4.65 3.15
C ILE A 159 6.58 5.85 2.25
N PHE A 160 5.50 6.52 1.83
CA PHE A 160 5.58 7.66 0.90
C PHE A 160 4.36 8.58 1.05
N PRO A 161 4.44 9.83 0.55
CA PRO A 161 3.30 10.73 0.53
C PRO A 161 2.18 10.23 -0.40
N SER A 162 0.92 10.32 0.05
CA SER A 162 -0.24 9.79 -0.68
C SER A 162 -0.75 10.68 -1.81
N ASN A 163 -0.19 11.90 -1.98
CA ASN A 163 -0.74 12.91 -2.86
C ASN A 163 -0.46 12.64 -4.36
N PHE A 164 -1.04 13.48 -5.21
CA PHE A 164 -0.98 13.38 -6.68
C PHE A 164 0.43 13.46 -7.29
N LEU A 165 1.45 13.81 -6.51
CA LEU A 165 2.85 13.79 -6.95
C LEU A 165 3.48 12.39 -6.88
N TYR A 166 2.76 11.41 -6.32
CA TYR A 166 3.22 10.02 -6.17
C TYR A 166 2.27 9.04 -6.87
N PRO A 167 2.04 9.21 -8.20
CA PRO A 167 1.29 8.21 -8.96
C PRO A 167 2.06 6.90 -8.96
N HIS A 168 1.35 5.80 -8.76
CA HIS A 168 1.94 4.47 -8.75
C HIS A 168 0.96 3.41 -9.25
N GLN A 169 1.49 2.25 -9.59
CA GLN A 169 0.73 1.09 -10.01
C GLN A 169 1.38 -0.20 -9.52
N VAL A 170 0.63 -1.29 -9.57
CA VAL A 170 1.15 -2.66 -9.45
C VAL A 170 1.15 -3.25 -10.83
N LEU A 171 2.33 -3.63 -11.33
CA LEU A 171 2.46 -4.28 -12.63
C LEU A 171 1.81 -5.67 -12.64
N PRO A 172 1.46 -6.23 -13.80
CA PRO A 172 0.84 -7.54 -13.91
C PRO A 172 1.64 -8.65 -13.21
N ILE A 173 0.92 -9.57 -12.54
CA ILE A 173 1.50 -10.75 -11.91
C ILE A 173 1.47 -11.90 -12.90
N THR A 174 2.63 -12.36 -13.34
CA THR A 174 2.74 -13.40 -14.37
C THR A 174 2.77 -14.82 -13.80
N LYS A 175 3.23 -14.98 -12.54
CA LYS A 175 3.33 -16.28 -11.88
C LYS A 175 3.28 -16.14 -10.37
N GLY A 176 2.64 -17.11 -9.70
CA GLY A 176 2.46 -17.12 -8.26
C GLY A 176 1.40 -16.14 -7.78
N ASN A 177 1.17 -16.09 -6.49
CA ASN A 177 0.26 -15.11 -5.87
C ASN A 177 1.08 -14.07 -5.13
N ARG A 178 0.73 -12.79 -5.29
CA ARG A 178 1.33 -11.70 -4.54
C ARG A 178 0.42 -11.31 -3.38
N TYR A 179 0.92 -11.41 -2.15
CA TYR A 179 0.24 -10.96 -0.94
C TYR A 179 0.83 -9.65 -0.46
N SER A 180 -0.01 -8.68 -0.21
CA SER A 180 0.39 -7.33 0.21
C SER A 180 -0.66 -6.68 1.09
N PHE A 181 -0.33 -5.51 1.63
CA PHE A 181 -1.29 -4.67 2.33
C PHE A 181 -1.05 -3.19 2.04
N ALA A 182 -2.10 -2.40 2.23
CA ALA A 182 -2.04 -0.95 2.29
C ALA A 182 -2.59 -0.45 3.64
N VAL A 183 -1.98 0.62 4.15
CA VAL A 183 -2.47 1.40 5.31
C VAL A 183 -2.31 2.87 4.97
N TRP A 184 -3.38 3.64 5.10
CA TRP A 184 -3.37 5.08 4.88
C TRP A 184 -3.34 5.83 6.20
N ILE A 185 -2.51 6.87 6.25
CA ILE A 185 -2.20 7.69 7.42
C ILE A 185 -2.73 9.11 7.19
N TRP A 186 -3.42 9.72 8.15
CA TRP A 186 -3.94 11.09 8.09
C TRP A 186 -3.63 11.94 9.31
#